data_eb5d9388e03d2cd798b5cf76dc7be475
#
_entry.id   eb5d9388e03d2cd798b5cf76dc7be475
#
_cell.length_a   1.000
_cell.length_b   1.000
_cell.length_c   1.000
_cell.angle_alpha   90.00
_cell.angle_beta   90.00
_cell.angle_gamma   90.00
#
_symmetry.space_group_name_H-M   'P 1'
#
loop_
_entity.id
_entity.type
_entity.pdbx_description
1 polymer ?
#
loop_
_entity_poly.entity_id
_entity_poly.type
_entity_poly.pdbx_seq_one_letter_code
_entity_poly.pdbx_strand_id
1 'polypeptide(L)'
;WPQGTLVALADTRIRSLETARECVRLGARQRTIAWLTGLPTSFIFHNVFDAEHLPPRGRPPYTEAFIYRCSLRVNAEVGMFAAKYRLLTAEGIAPAQALITAFRHYRSVVHQPSFSFDEAFFVVSNLDGIWAASARTLELGACRRCGCLHLLPRGAAPAAAGCPYCRP
;
A
#
# COMPACT_ATOMS: atom_id res chain seq x y z
N TRP A 1 7.33 31.99 -21.83
CA TRP A 1 7.08 30.90 -20.87
C TRP A 1 8.35 30.68 -20.07
N PRO A 2 8.33 30.69 -18.75
CA PRO A 2 9.54 30.51 -17.96
C PRO A 2 10.04 29.05 -18.13
N GLN A 3 11.28 28.90 -18.60
CA GLN A 3 11.95 27.62 -18.84
C GLN A 3 11.92 26.70 -17.59
N GLY A 4 11.92 27.25 -16.38
CA GLY A 4 11.83 26.48 -15.13
C GLY A 4 10.54 25.67 -14.96
N THR A 5 9.41 26.12 -15.49
CA THR A 5 8.13 25.42 -15.39
C THR A 5 8.08 24.17 -16.26
N LEU A 6 8.68 24.21 -17.46
CA LEU A 6 8.74 23.05 -18.37
C LEU A 6 9.65 21.95 -17.83
N VAL A 7 10.79 22.32 -17.25
CA VAL A 7 11.72 21.36 -16.61
C VAL A 7 11.03 20.68 -15.43
N ALA A 8 10.36 21.42 -14.56
CA ALA A 8 9.66 20.84 -13.40
C ALA A 8 8.52 19.90 -13.80
N LEU A 9 7.80 20.19 -14.89
CA LEU A 9 6.76 19.31 -15.44
C LEU A 9 7.35 18.03 -16.03
N ALA A 10 8.48 18.13 -16.74
CA ALA A 10 9.20 16.98 -17.28
C ALA A 10 9.71 16.06 -16.16
N ASP A 11 10.32 16.61 -15.12
CA ASP A 11 10.81 15.88 -13.96
C ASP A 11 9.69 15.15 -13.21
N THR A 12 8.54 15.82 -13.07
CA THR A 12 7.36 15.21 -12.43
C THR A 12 6.86 14.02 -13.24
N ARG A 13 6.82 14.15 -14.58
CA ARG A 13 6.38 13.07 -15.47
C ARG A 13 7.35 11.88 -15.47
N ILE A 14 8.65 12.15 -15.45
CA ILE A 14 9.68 11.10 -15.34
C ILE A 14 9.51 10.32 -14.03
N ARG A 15 9.37 11.01 -12.91
CA ARG A 15 9.12 10.34 -11.59
C ARG A 15 7.84 9.52 -11.59
N SER A 16 6.76 10.01 -12.20
CA SER A 16 5.51 9.25 -12.34
C SER A 16 5.70 7.97 -13.13
N LEU A 17 6.49 8.01 -14.22
CA LEU A 17 6.80 6.83 -15.04
C LEU A 17 7.69 5.83 -14.30
N GLU A 18 8.70 6.29 -13.58
CA GLU A 18 9.57 5.45 -12.75
C GLU A 18 8.74 4.75 -11.67
N THR A 19 7.90 5.50 -10.97
CA THR A 19 6.96 4.96 -9.97
C THR A 19 6.01 3.92 -10.59
N ALA A 20 5.46 4.20 -11.77
CA ALA A 20 4.58 3.27 -12.47
C ALA A 20 5.28 1.95 -12.80
N ARG A 21 6.50 2.00 -13.33
CA ARG A 21 7.31 0.81 -13.64
C ARG A 21 7.64 0.00 -12.39
N GLU A 22 7.95 0.66 -11.30
CA GLU A 22 8.21 -0.01 -10.03
C GLU A 22 6.96 -0.72 -9.50
N CYS A 23 5.79 -0.08 -9.58
CA CYS A 23 4.51 -0.68 -9.22
C CYS A 23 4.18 -1.92 -10.08
N VAL A 24 4.47 -1.89 -11.38
CA VAL A 24 4.29 -3.05 -12.28
C VAL A 24 5.15 -4.22 -11.81
N ARG A 25 6.42 -4.01 -11.48
CA ARG A 25 7.31 -5.05 -10.94
C ARG A 25 6.83 -5.64 -9.62
N LEU A 26 6.07 -4.87 -8.84
CA LEU A 26 5.45 -5.30 -7.59
C LEU A 26 4.09 -5.99 -7.80
N GLY A 27 3.62 -6.10 -9.03
CA GLY A 27 2.37 -6.75 -9.38
C GLY A 27 1.12 -5.89 -9.18
N ALA A 28 1.28 -4.57 -9.25
CA ALA A 28 0.16 -3.64 -9.13
C ALA A 28 -0.78 -3.69 -10.35
N ARG A 29 -2.08 -3.55 -10.09
CA ARG A 29 -3.07 -3.35 -11.15
C ARG A 29 -3.00 -1.95 -11.73
N GLN A 30 -3.41 -1.83 -12.96
CA GLN A 30 -3.48 -0.58 -13.74
C GLN A 30 -4.16 0.57 -12.98
N ARG A 31 -5.28 0.28 -12.31
CA ARG A 31 -6.02 1.28 -11.54
C ARG A 31 -5.26 1.77 -10.30
N THR A 32 -4.57 0.88 -9.61
CA THR A 32 -3.69 1.21 -8.48
C THR A 32 -2.56 2.13 -8.92
N ILE A 33 -1.92 1.81 -10.06
CA ILE A 33 -0.85 2.64 -10.63
C ILE A 33 -1.39 4.03 -11.00
N ALA A 34 -2.58 4.12 -11.59
CA ALA A 34 -3.21 5.39 -11.93
C ALA A 34 -3.43 6.28 -10.69
N TRP A 35 -3.89 5.70 -9.58
CA TRP A 35 -4.03 6.41 -8.30
C TRP A 35 -2.71 6.94 -7.75
N LEU A 36 -1.64 6.14 -7.84
CA LEU A 36 -0.33 6.50 -7.28
C LEU A 36 0.43 7.53 -8.11
N THR A 37 0.21 7.54 -9.43
CA THR A 37 1.01 8.33 -10.37
C THR A 37 0.27 9.49 -11.04
N GLY A 38 -1.07 9.46 -11.01
CA GLY A 38 -1.91 10.39 -11.77
C GLY A 38 -1.90 10.16 -13.29
N LEU A 39 -1.25 9.08 -13.76
CA LEU A 39 -1.22 8.75 -15.18
C LEU A 39 -2.55 8.13 -15.63
N PRO A 40 -3.03 8.43 -16.87
CA PRO A 40 -4.23 7.80 -17.42
C PRO A 40 -4.07 6.29 -17.55
N THR A 41 -5.12 5.52 -17.25
CA THR A 41 -5.08 4.06 -17.32
C THR A 41 -4.74 3.53 -18.71
N SER A 42 -5.26 4.15 -19.77
CA SER A 42 -4.92 3.79 -21.14
C SER A 42 -3.42 3.96 -21.44
N PHE A 43 -2.83 5.05 -20.94
CA PHE A 43 -1.40 5.28 -21.09
C PHE A 43 -0.57 4.22 -20.35
N ILE A 44 -0.95 3.88 -19.12
CA ILE A 44 -0.29 2.85 -18.31
C ILE A 44 -0.33 1.50 -19.04
N PHE A 45 -1.49 1.11 -19.57
CA PHE A 45 -1.65 -0.16 -20.27
C PHE A 45 -0.72 -0.30 -21.48
N HIS A 46 -0.61 0.75 -22.30
CA HIS A 46 0.17 0.69 -23.55
C HIS A 46 1.66 0.98 -23.37
N ASN A 47 2.09 1.66 -22.30
CA ASN A 47 3.44 2.17 -22.18
C ASN A 47 4.21 1.69 -20.94
N VAL A 48 3.53 1.08 -19.98
CA VAL A 48 4.17 0.67 -18.72
C VAL A 48 4.15 -0.84 -18.53
N PHE A 49 3.06 -1.52 -18.92
CA PHE A 49 3.01 -2.98 -18.99
C PHE A 49 3.74 -3.49 -20.24
N ASP A 50 4.36 -4.65 -20.12
CA ASP A 50 5.06 -5.35 -21.20
C ASP A 50 4.68 -6.84 -21.24
N ALA A 51 5.31 -7.61 -22.12
CA ALA A 51 5.03 -9.03 -22.27
C ALA A 51 5.41 -9.89 -21.04
N GLU A 52 6.40 -9.41 -20.26
CA GLU A 52 6.87 -10.09 -19.04
C GLU A 52 6.01 -9.73 -17.82
N HIS A 53 5.41 -8.53 -17.84
CA HIS A 53 4.64 -7.98 -16.73
C HIS A 53 3.24 -7.61 -17.20
N LEU A 54 2.37 -8.59 -17.31
CA LEU A 54 0.96 -8.37 -17.65
C LEU A 54 0.17 -7.88 -16.42
N PRO A 55 -0.87 -7.05 -16.63
CA PRO A 55 -1.71 -6.60 -15.54
C PRO A 55 -2.42 -7.78 -14.85
N PRO A 56 -2.41 -7.83 -13.50
CA PRO A 56 -3.13 -8.85 -12.76
C PRO A 56 -4.61 -8.87 -13.11
N ARG A 57 -5.17 -10.07 -13.30
CA ARG A 57 -6.61 -10.27 -13.59
C ARG A 57 -7.45 -10.25 -12.31
N GLY A 58 -8.75 -9.99 -12.46
CA GLY A 58 -9.71 -10.02 -11.36
C GLY A 58 -9.97 -8.65 -10.73
N ARG A 59 -10.86 -8.64 -9.73
CA ARG A 59 -11.24 -7.42 -9.02
C ARG A 59 -10.17 -7.04 -7.99
N PRO A 60 -9.87 -5.74 -7.82
CA PRO A 60 -9.06 -5.28 -6.68
C PRO A 60 -9.82 -5.52 -5.36
N PRO A 61 -9.13 -5.55 -4.21
CA PRO A 61 -9.79 -5.63 -2.91
C PRO A 61 -10.68 -4.40 -2.68
N TYR A 62 -11.94 -4.63 -2.29
CA TYR A 62 -12.91 -3.55 -2.06
C TYR A 62 -13.32 -3.42 -0.61
N THR A 63 -13.04 -4.43 0.19
CA THR A 63 -13.53 -4.49 1.56
C THR A 63 -12.40 -4.83 2.52
N GLU A 64 -12.52 -4.35 3.73
CA GLU A 64 -11.63 -4.70 4.84
C GLU A 64 -11.75 -6.17 5.25
N ALA A 65 -12.69 -6.90 4.66
CA ALA A 65 -12.97 -8.30 4.99
C ALA A 65 -11.74 -9.21 4.85
N PHE A 66 -10.81 -8.91 3.93
CA PHE A 66 -9.59 -9.70 3.80
C PHE A 66 -8.71 -9.59 5.07
N ILE A 67 -8.69 -8.43 5.74
CA ILE A 67 -7.92 -8.21 6.98
C ILE A 67 -8.55 -8.99 8.14
N TYR A 68 -9.89 -8.99 8.26
CA TYR A 68 -10.58 -9.58 9.40
C TYR A 68 -10.88 -11.06 9.25
N ARG A 69 -11.01 -11.56 8.03
CA ARG A 69 -11.27 -12.98 7.72
C ARG A 69 -9.99 -13.78 7.49
N CYS A 70 -8.85 -13.13 7.45
CA CYS A 70 -7.58 -13.77 7.23
C CYS A 70 -7.07 -14.48 8.49
N SER A 71 -6.11 -15.39 8.27
CA SER A 71 -5.38 -16.05 9.33
C SER A 71 -4.61 -15.04 10.19
N LEU A 72 -4.28 -15.42 11.42
CA LEU A 72 -3.42 -14.63 12.31
C LEU A 72 -2.10 -14.23 11.64
N ARG A 73 -1.57 -15.10 10.78
CA ARG A 73 -0.36 -14.84 10.01
C ARG A 73 -0.54 -13.62 9.09
N VAL A 74 -1.62 -13.57 8.30
CA VAL A 74 -1.87 -12.43 7.40
C VAL A 74 -2.06 -11.15 8.21
N ASN A 75 -2.79 -11.18 9.32
CA ASN A 75 -2.96 -10.02 10.20
C ASN A 75 -1.63 -9.52 10.76
N ALA A 76 -0.72 -10.43 11.15
CA ALA A 76 0.61 -10.07 11.61
C ALA A 76 1.45 -9.44 10.49
N GLU A 77 1.46 -10.04 9.31
CA GLU A 77 2.19 -9.54 8.14
C GLU A 77 1.70 -8.15 7.71
N VAL A 78 0.38 -7.94 7.64
CA VAL A 78 -0.21 -6.64 7.31
C VAL A 78 0.09 -5.60 8.40
N GLY A 79 0.05 -5.99 9.67
CA GLY A 79 0.44 -5.11 10.79
C GLY A 79 1.90 -4.65 10.70
N MET A 80 2.82 -5.58 10.41
CA MET A 80 4.23 -5.28 10.20
C MET A 80 4.44 -4.32 9.02
N PHE A 81 3.81 -4.58 7.89
CA PHE A 81 3.84 -3.71 6.71
C PHE A 81 3.33 -2.30 7.04
N ALA A 82 2.16 -2.21 7.67
CA ALA A 82 1.54 -0.94 8.02
C ALA A 82 2.37 -0.13 9.03
N ALA A 83 3.01 -0.80 10.00
CA ALA A 83 3.94 -0.17 10.94
C ALA A 83 5.17 0.41 10.21
N LYS A 84 5.74 -0.33 9.25
CA LYS A 84 6.85 0.17 8.42
C LYS A 84 6.43 1.37 7.57
N TYR A 85 5.25 1.32 6.96
CA TYR A 85 4.69 2.44 6.22
C TYR A 85 4.57 3.70 7.09
N ARG A 86 4.02 3.57 8.31
CA ARG A 86 3.89 4.69 9.25
C ARG A 86 5.22 5.28 9.67
N LEU A 87 6.22 4.45 9.90
CA LEU A 87 7.58 4.92 10.20
C LEU A 87 8.12 5.79 9.07
N LEU A 88 8.01 5.33 7.82
CA LEU A 88 8.50 6.07 6.65
C LEU A 88 7.77 7.39 6.44
N THR A 89 6.46 7.42 6.62
CA THR A 89 5.69 8.68 6.50
C THR A 89 5.97 9.65 7.65
N ALA A 90 6.26 9.15 8.85
CA ALA A 90 6.69 9.99 9.97
C ALA A 90 8.06 10.64 9.72
N GLU A 91 8.93 10.00 8.94
CA GLU A 91 10.20 10.55 8.47
C GLU A 91 10.04 11.52 7.28
N GLY A 92 8.82 11.82 6.86
CA GLY A 92 8.52 12.76 5.77
C GLY A 92 8.55 12.17 4.37
N ILE A 93 8.63 10.83 4.23
CA ILE A 93 8.56 10.18 2.91
C ILE A 93 7.13 10.27 2.37
N ALA A 94 7.00 10.68 1.11
CA ALA A 94 5.71 10.81 0.45
C ALA A 94 4.94 9.46 0.44
N PRO A 95 3.60 9.47 0.60
CA PRO A 95 2.80 8.25 0.77
C PRO A 95 3.01 7.18 -0.31
N ALA A 96 3.12 7.56 -1.58
CA ALA A 96 3.35 6.61 -2.67
C ALA A 96 4.72 5.91 -2.55
N GLN A 97 5.78 6.66 -2.24
CA GLN A 97 7.12 6.10 -2.03
C GLN A 97 7.21 5.28 -0.74
N ALA A 98 6.54 5.72 0.31
CA ALA A 98 6.46 4.98 1.57
C ALA A 98 5.75 3.62 1.39
N LEU A 99 4.65 3.58 0.63
CA LEU A 99 3.94 2.35 0.27
C LEU A 99 4.86 1.38 -0.48
N ILE A 100 5.51 1.84 -1.54
CA ILE A 100 6.41 1.02 -2.36
C ILE A 100 7.57 0.48 -1.51
N THR A 101 8.21 1.35 -0.75
CA THR A 101 9.36 0.99 0.09
C THR A 101 8.97 0.00 1.20
N ALA A 102 7.83 0.23 1.87
CA ALA A 102 7.33 -0.68 2.90
C ALA A 102 6.96 -2.05 2.31
N PHE A 103 6.35 -2.08 1.12
CA PHE A 103 5.99 -3.34 0.47
C PHE A 103 7.22 -4.12 -0.04
N ARG A 104 8.21 -3.43 -0.56
CA ARG A 104 9.51 -4.07 -0.92
C ARG A 104 10.18 -4.67 0.31
N HIS A 105 10.22 -3.92 1.42
CA HIS A 105 10.74 -4.43 2.68
C HIS A 105 9.97 -5.67 3.16
N TYR A 106 8.64 -5.62 3.14
CA TYR A 106 7.79 -6.76 3.47
C TYR A 106 8.15 -8.00 2.63
N ARG A 107 8.25 -7.85 1.31
CA ARG A 107 8.65 -8.96 0.41
C ARG A 107 10.07 -9.47 0.63
N SER A 108 10.98 -8.66 1.14
CA SER A 108 12.36 -9.07 1.43
C SER A 108 12.51 -9.87 2.73
N VAL A 109 11.62 -9.63 3.71
CA VAL A 109 11.71 -10.28 5.02
C VAL A 109 10.75 -11.45 5.19
N VAL A 110 9.67 -11.51 4.40
CA VAL A 110 8.69 -12.60 4.44
C VAL A 110 8.92 -13.56 3.29
N HIS A 111 9.31 -14.80 3.60
CA HIS A 111 9.65 -15.80 2.59
C HIS A 111 8.50 -16.14 1.62
N GLN A 112 7.28 -16.19 2.13
CA GLN A 112 6.07 -16.42 1.33
C GLN A 112 5.04 -15.33 1.65
N PRO A 113 5.08 -14.19 0.94
CA PRO A 113 4.17 -13.07 1.15
C PRO A 113 2.71 -13.49 1.00
N SER A 114 1.87 -13.13 1.97
CA SER A 114 0.46 -13.57 2.04
C SER A 114 -0.52 -12.58 1.41
N PHE A 115 -0.08 -11.37 1.05
CA PHE A 115 -0.92 -10.37 0.42
C PHE A 115 -0.21 -9.63 -0.72
N SER A 116 -1.01 -9.11 -1.64
CA SER A 116 -0.58 -8.45 -2.87
C SER A 116 -0.29 -6.95 -2.67
N PHE A 117 0.34 -6.33 -3.66
CA PHE A 117 0.54 -4.88 -3.68
C PHE A 117 -0.78 -4.08 -3.68
N ASP A 118 -1.80 -4.57 -4.37
CA ASP A 118 -3.12 -3.93 -4.37
C ASP A 118 -3.80 -3.99 -3.00
N GLU A 119 -3.60 -5.08 -2.25
CA GLU A 119 -4.07 -5.18 -0.86
C GLU A 119 -3.30 -4.24 0.07
N ALA A 120 -1.98 -4.11 -0.13
CA ALA A 120 -1.17 -3.11 0.56
C ALA A 120 -1.64 -1.67 0.27
N PHE A 121 -1.93 -1.36 -0.99
CA PHE A 121 -2.50 -0.08 -1.42
C PHE A 121 -3.86 0.18 -0.75
N PHE A 122 -4.72 -0.84 -0.69
CA PHE A 122 -6.00 -0.74 0.00
C PHE A 122 -5.83 -0.43 1.49
N VAL A 123 -4.93 -1.12 2.18
CA VAL A 123 -4.62 -0.86 3.60
C VAL A 123 -4.18 0.59 3.81
N VAL A 124 -3.23 1.07 3.02
CA VAL A 124 -2.72 2.45 3.13
C VAL A 124 -3.81 3.47 2.81
N SER A 125 -4.60 3.23 1.76
CA SER A 125 -5.72 4.12 1.41
C SER A 125 -6.67 4.31 2.60
N ASN A 126 -6.99 3.26 3.32
CA ASN A 126 -7.90 3.30 4.47
C ASN A 126 -7.23 3.78 5.76
N LEU A 127 -5.91 3.61 5.92
CA LEU A 127 -5.15 4.18 7.03
C LEU A 127 -5.07 5.71 6.96
N ASP A 128 -4.92 6.26 5.75
CA ASP A 128 -4.71 7.70 5.55
C ASP A 128 -5.94 8.44 5.03
N GLY A 129 -6.95 7.73 4.53
CA GLY A 129 -8.12 8.33 3.89
C GLY A 129 -7.76 9.02 2.58
N ILE A 130 -6.91 8.37 1.76
CA ILE A 130 -6.40 8.90 0.49
C ILE A 130 -6.68 7.92 -0.65
N TRP A 131 -6.47 8.35 -1.88
CA TRP A 131 -6.62 7.57 -3.11
C TRP A 131 -8.00 6.91 -3.25
N ALA A 132 -8.07 5.58 -3.05
CA ALA A 132 -9.30 4.82 -3.19
C ALA A 132 -10.25 4.94 -1.99
N ALA A 133 -9.83 5.54 -0.87
CA ALA A 133 -10.63 5.72 0.33
C ALA A 133 -11.01 7.19 0.52
N SER A 134 -12.27 7.46 0.84
CA SER A 134 -12.78 8.81 1.14
C SER A 134 -12.60 9.21 2.61
N ALA A 135 -12.30 8.24 3.48
CA ALA A 135 -12.10 8.45 4.91
C ALA A 135 -11.16 7.40 5.48
N ARG A 136 -10.61 7.68 6.66
CA ARG A 136 -9.83 6.71 7.44
C ARG A 136 -10.76 5.72 8.10
N THR A 137 -10.65 4.46 7.77
CA THR A 137 -11.42 3.36 8.39
C THR A 137 -10.56 2.43 9.22
N LEU A 138 -9.24 2.49 9.02
CA LEU A 138 -8.24 1.70 9.72
C LEU A 138 -7.33 2.58 10.58
N GLU A 139 -6.79 1.99 11.63
CA GLU A 139 -5.74 2.58 12.47
C GLU A 139 -4.76 1.52 12.95
N LEU A 140 -3.56 1.94 13.35
CA LEU A 140 -2.59 1.08 14.03
C LEU A 140 -2.74 1.27 15.54
N GLY A 141 -3.03 0.18 16.23
CA GLY A 141 -3.06 0.14 17.69
C GLY A 141 -1.92 -0.69 18.26
N ALA A 142 -1.41 -0.29 19.42
CA ALA A 142 -0.43 -1.07 20.17
C ALA A 142 -1.15 -2.06 21.07
N CYS A 143 -0.72 -3.32 21.05
CA CYS A 143 -1.20 -4.32 21.97
C CYS A 143 -0.76 -3.99 23.40
N ARG A 144 -1.71 -3.96 24.36
CA ARG A 144 -1.41 -3.68 25.76
C ARG A 144 -0.52 -4.75 26.43
N ARG A 145 -0.49 -5.98 25.88
CA ARG A 145 0.28 -7.09 26.43
C ARG A 145 1.70 -7.16 25.91
N CYS A 146 1.90 -7.01 24.59
CA CYS A 146 3.22 -7.18 23.96
C CYS A 146 3.77 -5.91 23.31
N GLY A 147 3.01 -4.82 23.24
CA GLY A 147 3.41 -3.56 22.59
C GLY A 147 3.42 -3.58 21.05
N CYS A 148 3.23 -4.74 20.41
CA CYS A 148 3.27 -4.84 18.95
C CYS A 148 2.12 -4.07 18.30
N LEU A 149 2.44 -3.37 17.21
CA LEU A 149 1.45 -2.66 16.40
C LEU A 149 0.71 -3.64 15.51
N HIS A 150 -0.60 -3.49 15.43
CA HIS A 150 -1.46 -4.24 14.53
C HIS A 150 -2.62 -3.37 14.04
N LEU A 151 -3.23 -3.77 12.92
CA LEU A 151 -4.36 -3.06 12.35
C LEU A 151 -5.64 -3.29 13.16
N LEU A 152 -6.36 -2.20 13.33
CA LEU A 152 -7.67 -2.15 13.99
C LEU A 152 -8.65 -1.36 13.12
N PRO A 153 -9.95 -1.66 13.18
CA PRO A 153 -10.97 -0.74 12.71
C PRO A 153 -10.86 0.55 13.53
N ARG A 154 -10.98 1.68 12.88
CA ARG A 154 -10.92 2.98 13.55
C ARG A 154 -12.01 3.09 14.61
N GLY A 155 -11.61 3.47 15.81
CA GLY A 155 -12.52 3.56 16.96
C GLY A 155 -12.86 2.23 17.64
N ALA A 156 -12.26 1.12 17.20
CA ALA A 156 -12.40 -0.15 17.90
C ALA A 156 -11.53 -0.18 19.16
N ALA A 157 -12.09 -0.72 20.26
CA ALA A 157 -11.29 -0.95 21.45
C ALA A 157 -10.19 -2.00 21.14
N PRO A 158 -8.91 -1.73 21.48
CA PRO A 158 -7.80 -2.66 21.21
C PRO A 158 -8.00 -4.06 21.79
N ALA A 159 -8.79 -4.19 22.84
CA ALA A 159 -9.11 -5.47 23.49
C ALA A 159 -10.07 -6.35 22.68
N ALA A 160 -10.91 -5.77 21.81
CA ALA A 160 -11.95 -6.51 21.10
C ALA A 160 -11.44 -7.28 19.89
N ALA A 161 -10.37 -6.82 19.25
CA ALA A 161 -9.86 -7.39 17.99
C ALA A 161 -8.81 -8.51 18.19
N GLY A 162 -8.27 -8.68 19.38
CA GLY A 162 -7.22 -9.67 19.70
C GLY A 162 -5.91 -9.41 18.95
N CYS A 163 -4.80 -9.37 19.68
CA CYS A 163 -3.48 -9.17 19.07
C CYS A 163 -3.05 -10.42 18.28
N PRO A 164 -2.66 -10.29 17.00
CA PRO A 164 -2.22 -11.43 16.20
C PRO A 164 -0.90 -12.06 16.68
N TYR A 165 -0.14 -11.34 17.50
CA TYR A 165 1.15 -11.81 18.03
C TYR A 165 1.04 -12.47 19.40
N CYS A 166 -0.03 -12.18 20.18
CA CYS A 166 -0.23 -12.72 21.51
C CYS A 166 -1.10 -13.98 21.56
N ARG A 167 -1.80 -14.31 20.48
CA ARG A 167 -2.59 -15.54 20.41
C ARG A 167 -1.67 -16.71 20.06
N PRO A 168 -1.69 -17.78 20.86
CA PRO A 168 -0.99 -19.02 20.53
C PRO A 168 -1.62 -19.68 19.31
#